data_acba0dc63c17fa61d32762c179de064a
#
_entry.id   acba0dc63c17fa61d32762c179de064a
#
_cell.length_a   1.000
_cell.length_b   1.000
_cell.length_c   1.000
_cell.angle_alpha   90.00
_cell.angle_beta   90.00
_cell.angle_gamma   90.00
#
_symmetry.space_group_name_H-M   'P 1'
#
loop_
_entity.id
_entity.type
_entity.pdbx_description
1 polymer ?
#
loop_
_entity_poly.entity_id
_entity_poly.type
_entity_poly.pdbx_seq_one_letter_code
_entity_poly.pdbx_strand_id
1 'polypeptide(L)'
;MFPKPINAFPNKYQLIYKIALPVVLIIWLLPLIAIFLTSVRSAADINTGNVFGWPSQFLLIENYSEVFRRSKAILYLKNSFLITIPTVLLSVSLACLAGYALAIYRFRWSLPLFFIFVAGNFIPFQILMIPVRDMSVSTGLYNTISGQVLFHAAFQTGFCT
;
A
#
# COMPACT_ATOMS: atom_id res chain seq x y z
N MET A 1 11.72 -24.85 -7.04
CA MET A 1 13.18 -24.61 -7.20
C MET A 1 13.47 -23.25 -6.59
N PHE A 2 14.08 -23.21 -5.40
CA PHE A 2 14.36 -21.93 -4.72
C PHE A 2 15.59 -21.26 -5.35
N PRO A 3 15.63 -19.93 -5.46
CA PRO A 3 16.79 -19.22 -5.97
C PRO A 3 18.01 -19.51 -5.08
N LYS A 4 19.19 -19.66 -5.70
CA LYS A 4 20.44 -19.89 -4.96
C LYS A 4 20.72 -18.69 -4.04
N PRO A 5 21.16 -18.90 -2.80
CA PRO A 5 21.53 -17.82 -1.90
C PRO A 5 22.72 -17.03 -2.48
N ILE A 6 22.81 -15.75 -2.17
CA ILE A 6 23.85 -14.84 -2.69
C ILE A 6 25.26 -15.37 -2.45
N ASN A 7 25.48 -16.02 -1.33
CA ASN A 7 26.78 -16.61 -0.98
C ASN A 7 27.24 -17.74 -1.92
N ALA A 8 26.34 -18.27 -2.75
CA ALA A 8 26.67 -19.29 -3.75
C ALA A 8 27.18 -18.71 -5.08
N PHE A 9 27.19 -17.39 -5.23
CA PHE A 9 27.71 -16.72 -6.43
C PHE A 9 29.17 -16.30 -6.26
N PRO A 10 29.93 -16.12 -7.37
CA PRO A 10 31.30 -15.60 -7.31
C PRO A 10 31.39 -14.26 -6.58
N ASN A 11 32.50 -14.01 -5.88
CA ASN A 11 32.74 -12.83 -5.04
C ASN A 11 32.42 -11.49 -5.74
N LYS A 12 32.70 -11.39 -7.03
CA LYS A 12 32.39 -10.18 -7.83
C LYS A 12 30.89 -9.84 -7.85
N TYR A 13 30.04 -10.84 -7.96
CA TYR A 13 28.58 -10.61 -7.95
C TYR A 13 28.07 -10.29 -6.54
N GLN A 14 28.67 -10.91 -5.53
CA GLN A 14 28.38 -10.57 -4.14
C GLN A 14 28.74 -9.12 -3.83
N LEU A 15 29.90 -8.65 -4.31
CA LEU A 15 30.34 -7.26 -4.13
C LEU A 15 29.39 -6.28 -4.84
N ILE A 16 29.06 -6.57 -6.10
CA ILE A 16 28.11 -5.75 -6.87
C ILE A 16 26.77 -5.65 -6.12
N TYR A 17 26.26 -6.76 -5.62
CA TYR A 17 24.99 -6.76 -4.89
C TYR A 17 25.07 -5.98 -3.57
N LYS A 18 26.16 -6.12 -2.82
CA LYS A 18 26.41 -5.39 -1.57
C LYS A 18 26.50 -3.88 -1.76
N ILE A 19 26.93 -3.42 -2.93
CA ILE A 19 26.98 -1.99 -3.26
C ILE A 19 25.68 -1.52 -3.91
N ALA A 20 25.16 -2.26 -4.89
CA ALA A 20 23.98 -1.88 -5.63
C ALA A 20 22.73 -1.80 -4.74
N LEU A 21 22.56 -2.73 -3.80
CA LEU A 21 21.40 -2.74 -2.91
C LEU A 21 21.26 -1.45 -2.07
N PRO A 22 22.29 -1.03 -1.30
CA PRO A 22 22.18 0.21 -0.51
C PRO A 22 22.06 1.45 -1.42
N VAL A 23 22.72 1.48 -2.58
CA VAL A 23 22.58 2.59 -3.53
C VAL A 23 21.14 2.70 -4.03
N VAL A 24 20.54 1.60 -4.46
CA VAL A 24 19.14 1.57 -4.91
C VAL A 24 18.21 1.96 -3.76
N LEU A 25 18.45 1.47 -2.54
CA LEU A 25 17.65 1.84 -1.36
C LEU A 25 17.75 3.33 -1.05
N ILE A 26 18.95 3.93 -1.11
CA ILE A 26 19.13 5.37 -0.90
C ILE A 26 18.33 6.16 -1.95
N ILE A 27 18.44 5.79 -3.23
CA ILE A 27 17.69 6.44 -4.31
C ILE A 27 16.17 6.32 -4.06
N TRP A 28 15.70 5.16 -3.63
CA TRP A 28 14.30 4.93 -3.29
C TRP A 28 13.81 5.74 -2.09
N LEU A 29 14.71 6.01 -1.14
CA LEU A 29 14.41 6.79 0.06
C LEU A 29 14.49 8.31 -0.17
N LEU A 30 15.10 8.79 -1.27
CA LEU A 30 15.21 10.22 -1.55
C LEU A 30 13.88 10.98 -1.46
N PRO A 31 12.76 10.51 -2.02
CA PRO A 31 11.48 11.19 -1.88
C PRO A 31 11.02 11.32 -0.41
N LEU A 32 11.25 10.29 0.40
CA LEU A 32 10.89 10.31 1.82
C LEU A 32 11.78 11.28 2.60
N ILE A 33 13.06 11.34 2.28
CA ILE A 33 14.00 12.31 2.86
C ILE A 33 13.56 13.74 2.49
N ALA A 34 13.18 13.97 1.24
CA ALA A 34 12.67 15.27 0.80
C ALA A 34 11.40 15.68 1.57
N ILE A 35 10.45 14.77 1.73
CA ILE A 35 9.22 15.00 2.50
C ILE A 35 9.55 15.31 3.96
N PHE A 36 10.44 14.54 4.57
CA PHE A 36 10.87 14.77 5.94
C PHE A 36 11.54 16.13 6.11
N LEU A 37 12.52 16.48 5.25
CA LEU A 37 13.17 17.79 5.27
C LEU A 37 12.15 18.92 5.12
N THR A 38 11.21 18.78 4.19
CA THR A 38 10.16 19.77 3.97
C THR A 38 9.25 19.93 5.20
N SER A 39 8.93 18.82 5.89
CA SER A 39 8.03 18.83 7.05
C SER A 39 8.60 19.57 8.28
N VAL A 40 9.92 19.70 8.36
CA VAL A 40 10.60 20.39 9.49
C VAL A 40 11.02 21.83 9.18
N ARG A 41 10.84 22.29 7.93
CA ARG A 41 11.28 23.61 7.45
C ARG A 41 10.22 24.69 7.65
N SER A 42 10.69 25.94 7.63
CA SER A 42 9.81 27.11 7.58
C SER A 42 9.14 27.25 6.20
N ALA A 43 8.00 27.95 6.15
CA ALA A 43 7.35 28.28 4.88
C ALA A 43 8.26 29.14 3.97
N ALA A 44 9.09 29.99 4.56
CA ALA A 44 10.07 30.80 3.82
C ALA A 44 11.10 29.92 3.11
N ASP A 45 11.64 28.91 3.79
CA ASP A 45 12.60 27.97 3.20
C ASP A 45 11.98 27.15 2.05
N ILE A 46 10.72 26.74 2.21
CA ILE A 46 9.99 25.95 1.17
C ILE A 46 9.79 26.81 -0.09
N ASN A 47 9.45 28.09 0.08
CA ASN A 47 9.20 29.00 -1.02
C ASN A 47 10.46 29.31 -1.85
N THR A 48 11.67 28.98 -1.37
CA THR A 48 12.90 29.07 -2.18
C THR A 48 12.95 28.05 -3.33
N GLY A 49 12.05 27.05 -3.34
CA GLY A 49 12.01 25.99 -4.36
C GLY A 49 13.09 24.91 -4.22
N ASN A 50 13.97 25.00 -3.24
CA ASN A 50 15.01 23.99 -2.99
C ASN A 50 14.46 22.86 -2.13
N VAL A 51 14.07 21.75 -2.75
CA VAL A 51 13.44 20.60 -2.06
C VAL A 51 14.38 19.93 -1.05
N PHE A 52 15.68 19.89 -1.33
CA PHE A 52 16.71 19.29 -0.45
C PHE A 52 17.47 20.32 0.40
N GLY A 53 16.98 21.58 0.46
CA GLY A 53 17.60 22.61 1.27
C GLY A 53 17.59 22.26 2.75
N TRP A 54 18.70 22.57 3.43
CA TRP A 54 18.78 22.42 4.88
C TRP A 54 17.86 23.43 5.56
N PRO A 55 17.14 23.07 6.63
CA PRO A 55 16.27 23.99 7.36
C PRO A 55 17.05 25.17 7.93
N SER A 56 16.60 26.39 7.74
CA SER A 56 17.13 27.59 8.47
C SER A 56 16.71 27.55 9.94
N GLN A 57 15.52 27.00 10.20
CA GLN A 57 14.97 26.76 11.52
C GLN A 57 14.25 25.39 11.51
N PHE A 58 14.43 24.62 12.60
CA PHE A 58 13.72 23.35 12.79
C PHE A 58 12.37 23.60 13.47
N LEU A 59 11.29 23.57 12.69
CA LEU A 59 9.92 23.84 13.15
C LEU A 59 9.08 22.57 13.22
N LEU A 60 9.68 21.43 13.64
CA LEU A 60 9.00 20.13 13.68
C LEU A 60 7.72 20.18 14.53
N ILE A 61 7.84 20.64 15.78
CA ILE A 61 6.73 20.64 16.73
C ILE A 61 5.64 21.62 16.27
N GLU A 62 6.02 22.79 15.83
CA GLU A 62 5.13 23.85 15.38
C GLU A 62 4.31 23.37 14.16
N ASN A 63 4.99 22.88 13.12
CA ASN A 63 4.36 22.42 11.89
C ASN A 63 3.38 21.26 12.16
N TYR A 64 3.81 20.25 12.91
CA TYR A 64 2.94 19.10 13.21
C TYR A 64 1.79 19.49 14.15
N SER A 65 2.02 20.31 15.17
CA SER A 65 0.95 20.78 16.06
C SER A 65 -0.09 21.60 15.28
N GLU A 66 0.34 22.42 14.33
CA GLU A 66 -0.56 23.19 13.48
C GLU A 66 -1.39 22.31 12.54
N VAL A 67 -0.78 21.27 11.94
CA VAL A 67 -1.51 20.27 11.17
C VAL A 67 -2.60 19.59 12.00
N PHE A 68 -2.26 19.13 13.20
CA PHE A 68 -3.25 18.47 14.07
C PHE A 68 -4.34 19.42 14.58
N ARG A 69 -4.03 20.68 14.79
CA ARG A 69 -4.99 21.68 15.26
C ARG A 69 -5.92 22.17 14.17
N ARG A 70 -5.39 22.44 12.96
CA ARG A 70 -6.14 23.04 11.85
C ARG A 70 -6.81 22.04 10.92
N SER A 71 -6.26 20.84 10.81
CA SER A 71 -6.81 19.82 9.91
C SER A 71 -7.60 18.77 10.70
N LYS A 72 -8.41 18.00 9.95
CA LYS A 72 -9.09 16.81 10.48
C LYS A 72 -8.19 15.57 10.44
N ALA A 73 -6.86 15.74 10.56
CA ALA A 73 -5.88 14.65 10.41
C ALA A 73 -6.16 13.45 11.31
N ILE A 74 -6.49 13.70 12.59
CA ILE A 74 -6.82 12.61 13.54
C ILE A 74 -8.08 11.85 13.08
N LEU A 75 -9.10 12.54 12.58
CA LEU A 75 -10.31 11.92 12.05
C LEU A 75 -9.99 11.05 10.84
N TYR A 76 -9.17 11.55 9.92
CA TYR A 76 -8.76 10.80 8.73
C TYR A 76 -7.90 9.60 9.08
N LEU A 77 -6.96 9.73 10.02
CA LEU A 77 -6.18 8.61 10.54
C LEU A 77 -7.07 7.55 11.17
N LYS A 78 -8.00 7.96 12.04
CA LYS A 78 -8.98 7.04 12.64
C LYS A 78 -9.77 6.28 11.56
N ASN A 79 -10.30 6.99 10.55
CA ASN A 79 -11.03 6.35 9.46
C ASN A 79 -10.15 5.39 8.66
N SER A 80 -8.89 5.75 8.41
CA SER A 80 -7.93 4.87 7.73
C SER A 80 -7.72 3.58 8.52
N PHE A 81 -7.53 3.64 9.83
CA PHE A 81 -7.41 2.44 10.68
C PHE A 81 -8.69 1.60 10.69
N LEU A 82 -9.87 2.25 10.81
CA LEU A 82 -11.17 1.58 10.79
C LEU A 82 -11.49 0.88 9.46
N ILE A 83 -10.91 1.34 8.38
CA ILE A 83 -11.05 0.70 7.06
C ILE A 83 -9.96 -0.35 6.87
N THR A 84 -8.69 -0.01 7.12
CA THR A 84 -7.56 -0.86 6.78
C THR A 84 -7.51 -2.14 7.61
N ILE A 85 -7.68 -2.05 8.94
CA ILE A 85 -7.56 -3.22 9.82
C ILE A 85 -8.60 -4.30 9.46
N PRO A 86 -9.92 -4.01 9.39
CA PRO A 86 -10.89 -5.02 9.00
C PRO A 86 -10.70 -5.53 7.58
N THR A 87 -10.31 -4.65 6.64
CA THR A 87 -10.03 -5.04 5.25
C THR A 87 -8.92 -6.08 5.18
N VAL A 88 -7.79 -5.81 5.84
CA VAL A 88 -6.64 -6.74 5.84
C VAL A 88 -7.00 -8.06 6.49
N LEU A 89 -7.67 -8.03 7.64
CA LEU A 89 -8.10 -9.27 8.32
C LEU A 89 -9.03 -10.10 7.45
N LEU A 90 -10.01 -9.47 6.81
CA LEU A 90 -10.95 -10.18 5.93
C LEU A 90 -10.25 -10.71 4.66
N SER A 91 -9.52 -9.86 3.95
CA SER A 91 -8.88 -10.25 2.69
C SER A 91 -7.84 -11.34 2.88
N VAL A 92 -6.98 -11.23 3.88
CA VAL A 92 -5.95 -12.25 4.17
C VAL A 92 -6.60 -13.55 4.62
N SER A 93 -7.61 -13.50 5.49
CA SER A 93 -8.32 -14.71 5.93
C SER A 93 -8.99 -15.43 4.76
N LEU A 94 -9.72 -14.69 3.92
CA LEU A 94 -10.38 -15.25 2.74
C LEU A 94 -9.37 -15.81 1.73
N ALA A 95 -8.29 -15.07 1.47
CA ALA A 95 -7.24 -15.50 0.57
C ALA A 95 -6.52 -16.74 1.08
N CYS A 96 -6.21 -16.83 2.37
CA CYS A 96 -5.61 -18.03 2.95
C CYS A 96 -6.54 -19.25 2.83
N LEU A 97 -7.83 -19.08 3.09
CA LEU A 97 -8.81 -20.16 2.94
C LEU A 97 -8.95 -20.59 1.48
N ALA A 98 -9.06 -19.63 0.55
CA ALA A 98 -9.16 -19.91 -0.87
C ALA A 98 -7.89 -20.56 -1.42
N GLY A 99 -6.73 -20.00 -1.12
CA GLY A 99 -5.43 -20.52 -1.55
C GLY A 99 -5.17 -21.92 -0.99
N TYR A 100 -5.49 -22.16 0.29
CA TYR A 100 -5.40 -23.50 0.89
C TYR A 100 -6.32 -24.49 0.17
N ALA A 101 -7.58 -24.10 -0.07
CA ALA A 101 -8.55 -24.99 -0.75
C ALA A 101 -8.09 -25.32 -2.17
N LEU A 102 -7.61 -24.34 -2.93
CA LEU A 102 -7.14 -24.50 -4.30
C LEU A 102 -5.83 -25.32 -4.39
N ALA A 103 -4.95 -25.22 -3.41
CA ALA A 103 -3.66 -25.90 -3.40
C ALA A 103 -3.76 -27.35 -2.90
N ILE A 104 -4.57 -27.61 -1.88
CA ILE A 104 -4.60 -28.90 -1.18
C ILE A 104 -5.68 -29.83 -1.74
N TYR A 105 -6.89 -29.28 -2.01
CA TYR A 105 -7.98 -30.12 -2.51
C TYR A 105 -7.91 -30.27 -4.02
N ARG A 106 -7.79 -31.54 -4.49
CA ARG A 106 -7.80 -31.89 -5.92
C ARG A 106 -9.23 -32.02 -6.41
N PHE A 107 -9.81 -30.95 -6.95
CA PHE A 107 -11.12 -31.00 -7.59
C PHE A 107 -11.06 -30.37 -8.99
N ARG A 108 -11.99 -30.80 -9.86
CA ARG A 108 -11.97 -30.44 -11.30
C ARG A 108 -11.96 -28.96 -11.61
N TRP A 109 -12.43 -28.10 -10.68
CA TRP A 109 -12.55 -26.66 -10.83
C TRP A 109 -11.42 -25.88 -10.17
N SER A 110 -10.46 -26.49 -9.50
CA SER A 110 -9.40 -25.77 -8.77
C SER A 110 -8.58 -24.87 -9.70
N LEU A 111 -8.14 -25.38 -10.84
CA LEU A 111 -7.37 -24.61 -11.81
C LEU A 111 -8.19 -23.52 -12.53
N PRO A 112 -9.41 -23.79 -13.04
CA PRO A 112 -10.27 -22.72 -13.56
C PRO A 112 -10.56 -21.61 -12.55
N LEU A 113 -10.87 -21.93 -11.30
CA LEU A 113 -11.11 -20.94 -10.26
C LEU A 113 -9.86 -20.10 -9.97
N PHE A 114 -8.70 -20.73 -9.87
CA PHE A 114 -7.43 -20.00 -9.74
C PHE A 114 -7.24 -18.98 -10.88
N PHE A 115 -7.47 -19.39 -12.13
CA PHE A 115 -7.38 -18.48 -13.26
C PHE A 115 -8.42 -17.36 -13.23
N ILE A 116 -9.62 -17.58 -12.68
CA ILE A 116 -10.62 -16.52 -12.47
C ILE A 116 -10.10 -15.48 -11.47
N PHE A 117 -9.50 -15.90 -10.34
CA PHE A 117 -8.88 -14.98 -9.40
C PHE A 117 -7.74 -14.17 -10.04
N VAL A 118 -6.85 -14.87 -10.78
CA VAL A 118 -5.75 -14.19 -11.49
C VAL A 118 -6.28 -13.21 -12.54
N ALA A 119 -7.25 -13.62 -13.35
CA ALA A 119 -7.83 -12.79 -14.40
C ALA A 119 -8.53 -11.54 -13.81
N GLY A 120 -9.19 -11.69 -12.66
CA GLY A 120 -9.80 -10.55 -11.94
C GLY A 120 -8.81 -9.43 -11.61
N ASN A 121 -7.56 -9.76 -11.37
CA ASN A 121 -6.52 -8.79 -11.06
C ASN A 121 -6.09 -7.94 -12.27
N PHE A 122 -6.36 -8.39 -13.49
CA PHE A 122 -6.08 -7.63 -14.72
C PHE A 122 -7.20 -6.64 -15.08
N ILE A 123 -8.33 -6.67 -14.37
CA ILE A 123 -9.40 -5.70 -14.61
C ILE A 123 -8.97 -4.36 -14.01
N PRO A 124 -8.84 -3.29 -14.81
CA PRO A 124 -8.49 -1.98 -14.29
C PRO A 124 -9.54 -1.52 -13.29
N PHE A 125 -9.09 -1.11 -12.10
CA PHE A 125 -9.95 -0.62 -11.03
C PHE A 125 -10.91 0.48 -11.49
N GLN A 126 -10.47 1.33 -12.42
CA GLN A 126 -11.24 2.44 -12.97
C GLN A 126 -12.53 1.98 -13.67
N ILE A 127 -12.51 0.81 -14.30
CA ILE A 127 -13.69 0.24 -14.97
C ILE A 127 -14.74 -0.17 -13.93
N LEU A 128 -14.31 -0.62 -12.77
CA LEU A 128 -15.20 -1.08 -11.70
C LEU A 128 -15.81 0.05 -10.89
N MET A 129 -15.29 1.28 -10.99
CA MET A 129 -15.75 2.40 -10.16
C MET A 129 -17.25 2.68 -10.29
N ILE A 130 -17.77 2.73 -11.52
CA ILE A 130 -19.19 3.02 -11.76
C ILE A 130 -20.10 1.91 -11.26
N PRO A 131 -19.95 0.64 -11.69
CA PRO A 131 -20.82 -0.43 -11.22
C PRO A 131 -20.73 -0.67 -9.71
N VAL A 132 -19.55 -0.54 -9.10
CA VAL A 132 -19.40 -0.67 -7.65
C VAL A 132 -20.07 0.48 -6.90
N ARG A 133 -19.96 1.71 -7.41
CA ARG A 133 -20.69 2.85 -6.85
C ARG A 133 -22.19 2.60 -6.88
N ASP A 134 -22.73 2.21 -8.02
CA ASP A 134 -24.18 2.01 -8.20
C ASP A 134 -24.70 0.85 -7.32
N MET A 135 -23.93 -0.23 -7.22
CA MET A 135 -24.20 -1.33 -6.28
C MET A 135 -24.15 -0.83 -4.82
N SER A 136 -23.17 -0.01 -4.46
CA SER A 136 -23.05 0.54 -3.10
C SER A 136 -24.20 1.48 -2.75
N VAL A 137 -24.69 2.27 -3.71
CA VAL A 137 -25.87 3.13 -3.53
C VAL A 137 -27.12 2.28 -3.34
N SER A 138 -27.36 1.29 -4.20
CA SER A 138 -28.55 0.44 -4.14
C SER A 138 -28.63 -0.41 -2.85
N THR A 139 -27.47 -0.77 -2.29
CA THR A 139 -27.38 -1.56 -1.03
C THR A 139 -27.29 -0.69 0.21
N GLY A 140 -27.26 0.64 0.11
CA GLY A 140 -27.12 1.56 1.24
C GLY A 140 -25.69 1.57 1.85
N LEU A 141 -24.70 1.01 1.17
CA LEU A 141 -23.31 0.95 1.60
C LEU A 141 -22.45 2.12 1.09
N TYR A 142 -23.02 2.97 0.25
CA TYR A 142 -22.30 4.12 -0.30
C TYR A 142 -21.89 5.10 0.79
N ASN A 143 -20.65 5.57 0.74
CA ASN A 143 -20.05 6.49 1.72
C ASN A 143 -20.09 5.99 3.18
N THR A 144 -20.02 4.66 3.38
CA THR A 144 -19.92 4.03 4.71
C THR A 144 -18.57 3.33 4.88
N ILE A 145 -18.10 3.21 6.13
CA ILE A 145 -16.87 2.44 6.44
C ILE A 145 -17.05 0.97 6.06
N SER A 146 -18.20 0.38 6.35
CA SER A 146 -18.51 -1.01 6.00
C SER A 146 -18.47 -1.26 4.49
N GLY A 147 -19.01 -0.34 3.69
CA GLY A 147 -18.94 -0.41 2.23
C GLY A 147 -17.51 -0.38 1.71
N GLN A 148 -16.68 0.50 2.25
CA GLN A 148 -15.25 0.58 1.92
C GLN A 148 -14.51 -0.71 2.30
N VAL A 149 -14.75 -1.23 3.49
CA VAL A 149 -14.13 -2.49 3.96
C VAL A 149 -14.50 -3.66 3.07
N LEU A 150 -15.79 -3.83 2.77
CA LEU A 150 -16.27 -4.93 1.94
C LEU A 150 -15.72 -4.87 0.51
N PHE A 151 -15.74 -3.68 -0.10
CA PHE A 151 -15.20 -3.49 -1.44
C PHE A 151 -13.71 -3.80 -1.52
N HIS A 152 -12.93 -3.21 -0.62
CA HIS A 152 -11.49 -3.44 -0.60
C HIS A 152 -11.13 -4.89 -0.24
N ALA A 153 -11.84 -5.52 0.69
CA ALA A 153 -11.62 -6.92 1.03
C ALA A 153 -11.90 -7.85 -0.16
N ALA A 154 -13.01 -7.63 -0.87
CA ALA A 154 -13.35 -8.42 -2.05
C ALA A 154 -12.29 -8.30 -3.14
N PHE A 155 -11.82 -7.07 -3.42
CA PHE A 155 -10.82 -6.81 -4.44
C PHE A 155 -9.46 -7.39 -4.07
N GLN A 156 -9.01 -7.19 -2.83
CA GLN A 156 -7.70 -7.65 -2.35
C GLN A 156 -7.61 -9.18 -2.18
N THR A 157 -8.72 -9.85 -1.93
CA THR A 157 -8.73 -11.32 -1.78
C THR A 157 -8.15 -12.01 -3.01
N GLY A 158 -8.50 -11.55 -4.22
CA GLY A 158 -7.95 -12.10 -5.46
C GLY A 158 -6.44 -11.92 -5.62
N PHE A 159 -5.87 -10.82 -5.09
CA PHE A 159 -4.42 -10.59 -5.12
C PHE A 159 -3.65 -11.48 -4.15
N CYS A 160 -4.26 -11.83 -3.03
CA CYS A 160 -3.59 -12.57 -1.96
C CYS A 160 -3.76 -14.10 -2.09
N THR A 161 -4.68 -14.58 -2.94
CA THR A 161 -4.94 -16.02 -3.19
C THR A 161 -3.90 -16.62 -4.11
#